data_6cc46c2d34fccb55d4b426093b31b44d
#
_entry.id   6cc46c2d34fccb55d4b426093b31b44d
#
_cell.length_a   1.000
_cell.length_b   1.000
_cell.length_c   1.000
_cell.angle_alpha   90.00
_cell.angle_beta   90.00
_cell.angle_gamma   90.00
#
_symmetry.space_group_name_H-M   'P 1'
#
loop_
_entity.id
_entity.type
_entity.pdbx_description
1 polymer ?
#
loop_
_entity_poly.entity_id
_entity_poly.type
_entity_poly.pdbx_seq_one_letter_code
_entity_poly.pdbx_strand_id
1 'polypeptide(L)'
;MIKKIVKGLWVFFALMVLAGIAVFASIAYGWIGYMPPVEELENPNYKFATEILSEDGKVLGTWSLSKENRVYTSYNELSPNIVNALIATEDVRFTEHSGIDAKALIRAVVKRGLLMQKNAGGGSTLSQQLAKQLFTDEVARNTLQRLFQKPIEWVIAVKLERYYTKEEILSMYLNKFDFLNNAVGIKTASYTYFGCEPKDLKIEQAATLIGMCKNPSLYNPVRFNERSRGRRNTVLDQMRKAGYITAEECDSLQNLPLELVYHRVDHKEGLATYFREYLRGVMTAPKPVRSNYRGWQMQKFYEDSIDWEMNPLYGWCEKNKKKDCLLYTSPSPRDC
;
A
#
# COMPACT_ATOMS: atom_id res chain seq x y z
N MET A 1 17.80 33.98 -43.15
CA MET A 1 18.24 33.77 -41.74
C MET A 1 17.19 33.08 -40.93
N ILE A 2 15.95 33.56 -40.82
CA ILE A 2 14.85 33.00 -40.02
C ILE A 2 14.58 31.52 -40.32
N LYS A 3 14.49 31.10 -41.58
CA LYS A 3 14.24 29.68 -41.95
C LYS A 3 15.36 28.74 -41.43
N LYS A 4 16.63 29.17 -41.36
CA LYS A 4 17.72 28.36 -40.79
C LYS A 4 17.58 28.25 -39.27
N ILE A 5 17.21 29.33 -38.59
CA ILE A 5 16.95 29.33 -37.13
C ILE A 5 15.77 28.41 -36.80
N VAL A 6 14.66 28.53 -37.50
CA VAL A 6 13.47 27.66 -37.31
C VAL A 6 13.82 26.18 -37.54
N LYS A 7 14.59 25.87 -38.62
CA LYS A 7 15.08 24.50 -38.86
C LYS A 7 15.96 24.01 -37.72
N GLY A 8 16.88 24.86 -37.22
CA GLY A 8 17.72 24.52 -36.07
C GLY A 8 16.91 24.22 -34.80
N LEU A 9 15.86 25.03 -34.52
CA LEU A 9 14.98 24.81 -33.40
C LEU A 9 14.21 23.47 -33.50
N TRP A 10 13.71 23.13 -34.69
CA TRP A 10 13.05 21.85 -34.94
C TRP A 10 13.98 20.65 -34.78
N VAL A 11 15.23 20.77 -35.28
CA VAL A 11 16.25 19.73 -35.06
C VAL A 11 16.57 19.58 -33.59
N PHE A 12 16.78 20.68 -32.88
CA PHE A 12 17.02 20.65 -31.42
C PHE A 12 15.83 20.00 -30.68
N PHE A 13 14.60 20.37 -31.02
CA PHE A 13 13.42 19.76 -30.44
C PHE A 13 13.33 18.25 -30.71
N ALA A 14 13.61 17.82 -31.95
CA ALA A 14 13.61 16.40 -32.29
C ALA A 14 14.70 15.63 -31.53
N LEU A 15 15.89 16.18 -31.38
CA LEU A 15 16.99 15.58 -30.60
C LEU A 15 16.61 15.49 -29.10
N MET A 16 15.97 16.51 -28.56
CA MET A 16 15.47 16.49 -27.17
C MET A 16 14.42 15.40 -26.96
N VAL A 17 13.50 15.22 -27.89
CA VAL A 17 12.49 14.15 -27.83
C VAL A 17 13.15 12.77 -27.93
N LEU A 18 14.10 12.58 -28.86
CA LEU A 18 14.84 11.33 -28.98
C LEU A 18 15.66 11.00 -27.73
N ALA A 19 16.30 12.00 -27.12
CA ALA A 19 17.01 11.83 -25.85
C ALA A 19 16.06 11.42 -24.72
N GLY A 20 14.87 12.04 -24.66
CA GLY A 20 13.84 11.65 -23.71
C GLY A 20 13.39 10.18 -23.89
N ILE A 21 13.11 9.78 -25.11
CA ILE A 21 12.75 8.39 -25.45
C ILE A 21 13.89 7.43 -25.05
N ALA A 22 15.14 7.76 -25.35
CA ALA A 22 16.30 6.94 -24.99
C ALA A 22 16.43 6.78 -23.46
N VAL A 23 16.20 7.83 -22.69
CA VAL A 23 16.19 7.76 -21.20
C VAL A 23 15.08 6.84 -20.70
N PHE A 24 13.85 6.99 -21.20
CA PHE A 24 12.75 6.12 -20.78
C PHE A 24 12.96 4.66 -21.20
N ALA A 25 13.52 4.41 -22.40
CA ALA A 25 13.89 3.07 -22.83
C ALA A 25 14.97 2.48 -21.91
N SER A 26 16.02 3.25 -21.57
CA SER A 26 17.08 2.81 -20.65
C SER A 26 16.55 2.46 -19.26
N ILE A 27 15.57 3.21 -18.76
CA ILE A 27 14.87 2.90 -17.49
C ILE A 27 14.04 1.61 -17.64
N ALA A 28 13.29 1.47 -18.73
CA ALA A 28 12.43 0.31 -18.97
C ALA A 28 13.21 -1.01 -19.08
N TYR A 29 14.46 -0.95 -19.61
CA TYR A 29 15.40 -2.07 -19.67
C TYR A 29 16.23 -2.27 -18.39
N GLY A 30 16.05 -1.42 -17.38
CA GLY A 30 16.78 -1.53 -16.11
C GLY A 30 18.24 -1.04 -16.15
N TRP A 31 18.63 -0.29 -17.18
CA TRP A 31 19.99 0.30 -17.28
C TRP A 31 20.14 1.51 -16.36
N ILE A 32 19.05 2.18 -16.04
CA ILE A 32 19.01 3.34 -15.15
C ILE A 32 18.02 3.06 -14.01
N GLY A 33 18.55 2.91 -12.79
CA GLY A 33 17.76 2.64 -11.59
C GLY A 33 17.30 1.18 -11.46
N TYR A 34 16.63 0.88 -10.35
CA TYR A 34 16.04 -0.44 -10.15
C TYR A 34 14.73 -0.55 -10.93
N MET A 35 14.65 -1.58 -11.76
CA MET A 35 13.41 -1.96 -12.46
C MET A 35 13.03 -3.35 -12.00
N PRO A 36 11.90 -3.51 -11.30
CA PRO A 36 11.47 -4.82 -10.82
C PRO A 36 11.26 -5.77 -12.02
N PRO A 37 11.69 -7.04 -11.90
CA PRO A 37 11.39 -8.06 -12.88
C PRO A 37 9.89 -8.34 -12.95
N VAL A 38 9.44 -9.02 -14.00
CA VAL A 38 8.01 -9.29 -14.23
C VAL A 38 7.42 -10.11 -13.09
N GLU A 39 8.18 -11.08 -12.59
CA GLU A 39 7.77 -11.96 -11.48
C GLU A 39 7.52 -11.18 -10.18
N GLU A 40 8.30 -10.13 -9.92
CA GLU A 40 8.11 -9.25 -8.77
C GLU A 40 6.95 -8.28 -8.97
N LEU A 41 6.71 -7.87 -10.22
CA LEU A 41 5.54 -7.05 -10.58
C LEU A 41 4.25 -7.88 -10.52
N GLU A 42 4.29 -9.15 -10.91
CA GLU A 42 3.15 -10.07 -10.88
C GLU A 42 2.81 -10.54 -9.46
N ASN A 43 3.81 -10.66 -8.60
CA ASN A 43 3.66 -11.04 -7.20
C ASN A 43 4.48 -10.11 -6.31
N PRO A 44 4.02 -8.87 -6.08
CA PRO A 44 4.69 -7.98 -5.15
C PRO A 44 4.73 -8.65 -3.77
N ASN A 45 5.94 -8.83 -3.21
CA ASN A 45 6.13 -9.45 -1.91
C ASN A 45 5.48 -8.61 -0.81
N TYR A 46 4.18 -8.82 -0.59
CA TYR A 46 3.49 -8.27 0.55
C TYR A 46 3.77 -9.15 1.77
N LYS A 47 4.36 -8.56 2.79
CA LYS A 47 4.45 -9.19 4.11
C LYS A 47 3.11 -9.03 4.81
N PHE A 48 2.16 -9.88 4.46
CA PHE A 48 0.88 -9.90 5.15
C PHE A 48 1.00 -10.60 6.50
N ALA A 49 0.18 -10.18 7.45
CA ALA A 49 -0.04 -10.92 8.67
C ALA A 49 -0.92 -12.14 8.38
N THR A 50 -0.61 -13.26 9.03
CA THR A 50 -1.45 -14.46 8.98
C THR A 50 -2.59 -14.30 9.96
N GLU A 51 -3.83 -14.42 9.51
CA GLU A 51 -4.99 -14.54 10.39
C GLU A 51 -5.09 -15.97 10.91
N ILE A 52 -5.36 -16.11 12.20
CA ILE A 52 -5.69 -17.38 12.83
C ILE A 52 -7.18 -17.38 13.08
N LEU A 53 -7.86 -18.30 12.42
CA LEU A 53 -9.30 -18.44 12.52
C LEU A 53 -9.66 -19.62 13.44
N SER A 54 -10.76 -19.51 14.16
CA SER A 54 -11.44 -20.63 14.80
C SER A 54 -12.21 -21.44 13.77
N GLU A 55 -12.69 -22.63 14.14
CA GLU A 55 -13.48 -23.49 13.27
C GLU A 55 -14.77 -22.82 12.75
N ASP A 56 -15.34 -21.92 13.52
CA ASP A 56 -16.50 -21.11 13.14
C ASP A 56 -16.14 -19.85 12.33
N GLY A 57 -14.88 -19.73 11.88
CA GLY A 57 -14.40 -18.64 11.03
C GLY A 57 -14.12 -17.33 11.73
N LYS A 58 -14.18 -17.27 13.08
CA LYS A 58 -13.85 -16.05 13.81
C LYS A 58 -12.36 -15.86 13.92
N VAL A 59 -11.92 -14.62 13.74
CA VAL A 59 -10.50 -14.25 13.87
C VAL A 59 -10.09 -14.33 15.34
N LEU A 60 -9.22 -15.28 15.69
CA LEU A 60 -8.59 -15.39 17.00
C LEU A 60 -7.47 -14.37 17.18
N GLY A 61 -6.85 -13.97 16.10
CA GLY A 61 -5.80 -12.96 16.06
C GLY A 61 -4.93 -13.09 14.82
N THR A 62 -3.90 -12.27 14.77
CA THR A 62 -2.98 -12.22 13.63
C THR A 62 -1.53 -12.45 14.06
N TRP A 63 -0.76 -13.04 13.17
CA TRP A 63 0.70 -13.10 13.28
C TRP A 63 1.36 -12.25 12.23
N SER A 64 2.42 -11.53 12.61
CA SER A 64 3.30 -10.86 11.69
C SER A 64 4.75 -11.06 12.08
N LEU A 65 5.62 -11.42 11.14
CA LEU A 65 7.08 -11.44 11.34
C LEU A 65 7.67 -10.03 11.32
N SER A 66 7.05 -9.13 10.58
CA SER A 66 7.37 -7.71 10.59
C SER A 66 6.51 -7.00 11.65
N LYS A 67 6.93 -5.83 12.08
CA LYS A 67 6.10 -4.95 12.92
C LYS A 67 4.81 -4.50 12.22
N GLU A 68 4.60 -4.93 10.98
CA GLU A 68 3.51 -4.54 10.11
C GLU A 68 2.41 -5.60 10.17
N ASN A 69 1.30 -5.25 10.80
CA ASN A 69 0.12 -6.10 10.93
C ASN A 69 -0.80 -5.91 9.72
N ARG A 70 -0.35 -6.33 8.53
CA ARG A 70 -1.12 -6.18 7.28
C ARG A 70 -2.02 -7.37 7.06
N VAL A 71 -3.31 -7.12 7.00
CA VAL A 71 -4.30 -8.11 6.56
C VAL A 71 -4.80 -7.68 5.20
N TYR A 72 -4.77 -8.60 4.24
CA TYR A 72 -5.22 -8.32 2.87
C TYR A 72 -6.74 -8.07 2.84
N THR A 73 -7.14 -7.09 2.07
CA THR A 73 -8.54 -6.78 1.79
C THR A 73 -8.71 -6.74 0.28
N SER A 74 -9.60 -7.57 -0.25
CA SER A 74 -9.98 -7.56 -1.66
C SER A 74 -10.83 -6.33 -1.99
N TYR A 75 -10.93 -5.97 -3.27
CA TYR A 75 -11.76 -4.84 -3.69
C TYR A 75 -13.22 -4.98 -3.26
N ASN A 76 -13.78 -6.19 -3.33
CA ASN A 76 -15.16 -6.48 -2.96
C ASN A 76 -15.46 -6.32 -1.45
N GLU A 77 -14.42 -6.29 -0.63
CA GLU A 77 -14.51 -6.05 0.82
C GLU A 77 -14.32 -4.57 1.18
N LEU A 78 -14.09 -3.70 0.20
CA LEU A 78 -13.99 -2.26 0.41
C LEU A 78 -15.36 -1.60 0.34
N SER A 79 -15.60 -0.65 1.25
CA SER A 79 -16.77 0.24 1.11
C SER A 79 -16.64 1.10 -0.15
N PRO A 80 -17.70 1.32 -0.91
CA PRO A 80 -17.71 2.32 -1.98
C PRO A 80 -17.27 3.70 -1.49
N ASN A 81 -17.51 4.02 -0.22
CA ASN A 81 -17.14 5.30 0.37
C ASN A 81 -15.63 5.52 0.39
N ILE A 82 -14.84 4.49 0.75
CA ILE A 82 -13.37 4.61 0.78
C ILE A 82 -12.78 4.71 -0.63
N VAL A 83 -13.35 3.96 -1.58
CA VAL A 83 -12.93 3.97 -2.99
C VAL A 83 -13.21 5.35 -3.60
N ASN A 84 -14.43 5.86 -3.42
CA ASN A 84 -14.84 7.17 -3.94
C ASN A 84 -14.02 8.32 -3.30
N ALA A 85 -13.78 8.26 -1.99
CA ALA A 85 -12.96 9.25 -1.30
C ALA A 85 -11.51 9.25 -1.82
N LEU A 86 -10.93 8.07 -2.07
CA LEU A 86 -9.58 7.92 -2.60
C LEU A 86 -9.48 8.50 -4.01
N ILE A 87 -10.36 8.08 -4.91
CA ILE A 87 -10.39 8.56 -6.31
C ILE A 87 -10.61 10.06 -6.35
N ALA A 88 -11.61 10.58 -5.61
CA ALA A 88 -11.93 12.01 -5.59
C ALA A 88 -10.77 12.87 -5.10
N THR A 89 -9.95 12.36 -4.19
CA THR A 89 -8.89 13.14 -3.51
C THR A 89 -7.56 13.05 -4.22
N GLU A 90 -7.16 11.84 -4.62
CA GLU A 90 -5.83 11.58 -5.13
C GLU A 90 -5.78 11.55 -6.66
N ASP A 91 -6.82 11.04 -7.34
CA ASP A 91 -6.79 10.83 -8.78
C ASP A 91 -8.20 10.76 -9.41
N VAL A 92 -8.84 11.91 -9.55
CA VAL A 92 -10.23 12.01 -10.07
C VAL A 92 -10.44 11.34 -11.43
N ARG A 93 -9.37 11.21 -12.23
CA ARG A 93 -9.42 10.59 -13.56
C ARG A 93 -8.74 9.23 -13.61
N PHE A 94 -8.69 8.54 -12.48
CA PHE A 94 -8.02 7.25 -12.36
C PHE A 94 -8.44 6.23 -13.41
N THR A 95 -9.72 6.22 -13.80
CA THR A 95 -10.27 5.31 -14.81
C THR A 95 -9.98 5.73 -16.27
N GLU A 96 -9.50 6.97 -16.49
CA GLU A 96 -9.33 7.53 -17.84
C GLU A 96 -7.90 7.39 -18.39
N HIS A 97 -6.93 6.97 -17.58
CA HIS A 97 -5.52 6.88 -17.97
C HIS A 97 -4.91 5.52 -17.60
N SER A 98 -3.75 5.20 -18.18
CA SER A 98 -3.01 3.95 -17.95
C SER A 98 -1.67 4.25 -17.24
N GLY A 99 -1.75 4.64 -15.97
CA GLY A 99 -0.60 4.90 -15.10
C GLY A 99 -0.08 6.34 -15.11
N ILE A 100 -0.26 7.09 -16.20
CA ILE A 100 0.15 8.49 -16.32
C ILE A 100 -1.03 9.33 -16.80
N ASP A 101 -1.40 10.34 -16.02
CA ASP A 101 -2.37 11.34 -16.42
C ASP A 101 -1.68 12.54 -17.09
N ALA A 102 -1.59 12.51 -18.43
CA ALA A 102 -0.95 13.57 -19.21
C ALA A 102 -1.63 14.93 -19.01
N LYS A 103 -2.99 14.96 -18.90
CA LYS A 103 -3.72 16.21 -18.68
C LYS A 103 -3.43 16.81 -17.32
N ALA A 104 -3.36 15.98 -16.26
CA ALA A 104 -2.99 16.45 -14.93
C ALA A 104 -1.54 16.92 -14.87
N LEU A 105 -0.64 16.21 -15.56
CA LEU A 105 0.78 16.59 -15.65
C LEU A 105 0.95 17.96 -16.32
N ILE A 106 0.32 18.17 -17.51
CA ILE A 106 0.37 19.46 -18.21
C ILE A 106 -0.22 20.56 -17.32
N ARG A 107 -1.38 20.31 -16.71
CA ARG A 107 -2.00 21.27 -15.78
C ARG A 107 -1.06 21.61 -14.62
N ALA A 108 -0.37 20.63 -14.02
CA ALA A 108 0.56 20.84 -12.91
C ALA A 108 1.78 21.66 -13.36
N VAL A 109 2.35 21.36 -14.53
CA VAL A 109 3.49 22.10 -15.11
C VAL A 109 3.09 23.55 -15.40
N VAL A 110 1.96 23.78 -16.04
CA VAL A 110 1.49 25.13 -16.38
C VAL A 110 1.15 25.93 -15.09
N LYS A 111 0.34 25.37 -14.21
CA LYS A 111 -0.10 26.11 -13.02
C LYS A 111 1.02 26.32 -12.00
N ARG A 112 1.88 25.33 -11.73
CA ARG A 112 2.99 25.46 -10.78
C ARG A 112 4.23 26.09 -11.40
N GLY A 113 4.59 25.68 -12.63
CA GLY A 113 5.81 26.15 -13.29
C GLY A 113 5.66 27.55 -13.88
N LEU A 114 4.60 27.80 -14.65
CA LEU A 114 4.40 29.09 -15.35
C LEU A 114 3.66 30.12 -14.49
N LEU A 115 2.58 29.69 -13.81
CA LEU A 115 1.69 30.59 -13.06
C LEU A 115 2.05 30.68 -11.56
N MET A 116 3.08 29.96 -11.09
CA MET A 116 3.56 29.93 -9.71
C MET A 116 2.47 29.68 -8.66
N GLN A 117 1.38 29.03 -9.02
CA GLN A 117 0.25 28.77 -8.12
C GLN A 117 0.59 27.59 -7.18
N LYS A 118 0.84 27.91 -5.90
CA LYS A 118 1.19 26.90 -4.86
C LYS A 118 0.08 25.87 -4.63
N ASN A 119 -1.19 26.21 -4.87
CA ASN A 119 -2.35 25.35 -4.63
C ASN A 119 -2.84 24.57 -5.86
N ALA A 120 -2.07 24.56 -6.95
CA ALA A 120 -2.36 23.71 -8.10
C ALA A 120 -2.18 22.23 -7.72
N GLY A 121 -3.25 21.45 -7.67
CA GLY A 121 -3.25 20.05 -7.25
C GLY A 121 -2.09 19.19 -7.78
N GLY A 122 -1.88 18.02 -7.24
CA GLY A 122 -0.84 17.09 -7.66
C GLY A 122 -1.01 16.63 -9.12
N GLY A 123 0.09 16.21 -9.75
CA GLY A 123 0.08 15.59 -11.07
C GLY A 123 0.47 14.10 -11.02
N SER A 124 0.59 13.52 -9.82
CA SER A 124 0.91 12.10 -9.63
C SER A 124 -0.38 11.28 -9.54
N THR A 125 -0.42 10.16 -10.25
CA THR A 125 -1.54 9.22 -10.24
C THR A 125 -1.45 8.25 -9.08
N LEU A 126 -2.54 7.54 -8.77
CA LEU A 126 -2.56 6.45 -7.76
C LEU A 126 -1.57 5.35 -8.11
N SER A 127 -1.48 4.97 -9.39
CA SER A 127 -0.53 3.95 -9.86
C SER A 127 0.93 4.37 -9.66
N GLN A 128 1.24 5.67 -9.82
CA GLN A 128 2.58 6.21 -9.52
C GLN A 128 2.88 6.23 -8.02
N GLN A 129 1.88 6.55 -7.20
CA GLN A 129 2.02 6.50 -5.75
C GLN A 129 2.22 5.06 -5.26
N LEU A 130 1.49 4.10 -5.82
CA LEU A 130 1.67 2.68 -5.55
C LEU A 130 3.05 2.20 -5.99
N ALA A 131 3.49 2.54 -7.21
CA ALA A 131 4.83 2.22 -7.70
C ALA A 131 5.92 2.72 -6.75
N LYS A 132 5.75 3.93 -6.23
CA LYS A 132 6.65 4.49 -5.23
C LYS A 132 6.66 3.65 -3.94
N GLN A 133 5.49 3.33 -3.39
CA GLN A 133 5.37 2.57 -2.13
C GLN A 133 5.92 1.13 -2.23
N LEU A 134 5.84 0.52 -3.41
CA LEU A 134 6.28 -0.85 -3.63
C LEU A 134 7.78 -0.97 -3.90
N PHE A 135 8.32 -0.08 -4.74
CA PHE A 135 9.62 -0.31 -5.37
C PHE A 135 10.62 0.83 -5.19
N THR A 136 10.20 2.02 -4.76
CA THR A 136 11.07 3.20 -4.69
C THR A 136 11.03 3.91 -3.35
N ASP A 137 10.57 3.25 -2.29
CA ASP A 137 10.40 3.86 -0.96
C ASP A 137 11.74 4.12 -0.23
N GLU A 138 12.85 3.54 -0.71
CA GLU A 138 14.17 3.92 -0.25
C GLU A 138 14.48 5.37 -0.68
N VAL A 139 14.68 6.21 0.32
CA VAL A 139 15.00 7.63 0.11
C VAL A 139 16.24 7.74 -0.78
N ALA A 140 16.07 8.31 -1.97
CA ALA A 140 17.17 8.58 -2.88
C ALA A 140 18.26 9.39 -2.17
N ARG A 141 19.44 8.80 -2.01
CA ARG A 141 20.56 9.37 -1.26
C ARG A 141 21.25 10.53 -2.03
N ASN A 142 21.18 10.51 -3.36
CA ASN A 142 21.85 11.45 -4.23
C ASN A 142 20.88 12.28 -5.08
N THR A 143 21.28 13.51 -5.44
CA THR A 143 20.48 14.41 -6.29
C THR A 143 20.13 13.79 -7.64
N LEU A 144 21.05 13.03 -8.26
CA LEU A 144 20.82 12.32 -9.51
C LEU A 144 19.77 11.21 -9.36
N GLN A 145 19.81 10.44 -8.27
CA GLN A 145 18.79 9.42 -7.98
C GLN A 145 17.42 10.05 -7.86
N ARG A 146 17.30 11.22 -7.19
CA ARG A 146 16.03 11.95 -7.09
C ARG A 146 15.50 12.41 -8.43
N LEU A 147 16.39 12.82 -9.34
CA LEU A 147 16.01 13.25 -10.69
C LEU A 147 15.39 12.11 -11.50
N PHE A 148 15.96 10.90 -11.41
CA PHE A 148 15.47 9.73 -12.14
C PHE A 148 14.36 8.97 -11.40
N GLN A 149 14.10 9.24 -10.13
CA GLN A 149 13.07 8.56 -9.35
C GLN A 149 11.68 8.72 -9.99
N LYS A 150 11.30 9.93 -10.41
CA LYS A 150 9.98 10.16 -11.03
C LYS A 150 9.81 9.44 -12.37
N PRO A 151 10.74 9.51 -13.34
CA PRO A 151 10.69 8.70 -14.54
C PRO A 151 10.58 7.19 -14.26
N ILE A 152 11.28 6.66 -13.24
CA ILE A 152 11.21 5.25 -12.83
C ILE A 152 9.80 4.92 -12.32
N GLU A 153 9.25 5.74 -11.42
CA GLU A 153 7.87 5.59 -10.92
C GLU A 153 6.86 5.56 -12.09
N TRP A 154 7.05 6.38 -13.11
CA TRP A 154 6.17 6.43 -14.28
C TRP A 154 6.23 5.13 -15.10
N VAL A 155 7.42 4.61 -15.33
CA VAL A 155 7.58 3.34 -16.07
C VAL A 155 6.98 2.19 -15.30
N ILE A 156 7.22 2.11 -13.98
CA ILE A 156 6.64 1.08 -13.13
C ILE A 156 5.12 1.21 -13.09
N ALA A 157 4.57 2.43 -12.95
CA ALA A 157 3.13 2.67 -12.94
C ALA A 157 2.44 2.17 -14.23
N VAL A 158 3.05 2.45 -15.40
CA VAL A 158 2.54 1.95 -16.69
C VAL A 158 2.62 0.42 -16.76
N LYS A 159 3.69 -0.19 -16.22
CA LYS A 159 3.80 -1.66 -16.14
C LYS A 159 2.72 -2.24 -15.22
N LEU A 160 2.52 -1.67 -14.02
CA LEU A 160 1.46 -2.11 -13.09
C LEU A 160 0.08 -2.10 -13.75
N GLU A 161 -0.27 -1.05 -14.49
CA GLU A 161 -1.54 -0.94 -15.22
C GLU A 161 -1.71 -1.95 -16.38
N ARG A 162 -0.63 -2.62 -16.78
CA ARG A 162 -0.71 -3.72 -17.76
C ARG A 162 -1.00 -5.07 -17.10
N TYR A 163 -0.57 -5.25 -15.85
CA TYR A 163 -0.69 -6.51 -15.13
C TYR A 163 -1.91 -6.55 -14.21
N TYR A 164 -2.36 -5.39 -13.73
CA TYR A 164 -3.42 -5.27 -12.75
C TYR A 164 -4.58 -4.43 -13.24
N THR A 165 -5.78 -4.82 -12.86
CA THR A 165 -6.99 -4.02 -13.05
C THR A 165 -6.97 -2.77 -12.16
N LYS A 166 -7.81 -1.81 -12.46
CA LYS A 166 -7.99 -0.61 -11.63
C LYS A 166 -8.40 -0.96 -10.19
N GLU A 167 -9.26 -1.93 -10.04
CA GLU A 167 -9.75 -2.44 -8.75
C GLU A 167 -8.63 -3.06 -7.91
N GLU A 168 -7.78 -3.88 -8.55
CA GLU A 168 -6.61 -4.46 -7.89
C GLU A 168 -5.60 -3.37 -7.46
N ILE A 169 -5.36 -2.36 -8.29
CA ILE A 169 -4.46 -1.24 -7.96
C ILE A 169 -4.98 -0.46 -6.74
N LEU A 170 -6.30 -0.20 -6.67
CA LEU A 170 -6.92 0.45 -5.51
C LEU A 170 -6.76 -0.39 -4.24
N SER A 171 -7.04 -1.69 -4.33
CA SER A 171 -6.86 -2.62 -3.21
C SER A 171 -5.41 -2.67 -2.77
N MET A 172 -4.46 -2.80 -3.70
CA MET A 172 -3.04 -2.82 -3.39
C MET A 172 -2.59 -1.53 -2.69
N TYR A 173 -3.04 -0.37 -3.18
CA TYR A 173 -2.72 0.92 -2.57
C TYR A 173 -3.20 1.00 -1.11
N LEU A 174 -4.45 0.65 -0.87
CA LEU A 174 -5.06 0.69 0.46
C LEU A 174 -4.48 -0.37 1.41
N ASN A 175 -4.11 -1.52 0.91
CA ASN A 175 -3.45 -2.58 1.69
C ASN A 175 -1.99 -2.25 2.05
N LYS A 176 -1.31 -1.47 1.21
CA LYS A 176 0.10 -1.11 1.43
C LYS A 176 0.28 0.10 2.34
N PHE A 177 -0.69 0.99 2.39
CA PHE A 177 -0.54 2.27 3.08
C PHE A 177 -0.42 2.10 4.60
N ASP A 178 0.56 2.79 5.21
CA ASP A 178 0.76 2.83 6.67
C ASP A 178 -0.02 4.01 7.28
N PHE A 179 -1.10 3.68 7.99
CA PHE A 179 -1.93 4.63 8.72
C PHE A 179 -1.40 4.96 10.12
N LEU A 180 -0.18 4.53 10.46
CA LEU A 180 0.42 4.65 11.81
C LEU A 180 -0.33 3.86 12.91
N ASN A 181 0.15 3.97 14.15
CA ASN A 181 -0.44 3.28 15.32
C ASN A 181 -0.55 1.76 15.12
N ASN A 182 0.40 1.14 14.42
CA ASN A 182 0.43 -0.27 14.00
C ASN A 182 -0.71 -0.65 13.02
N ALA A 183 -1.36 0.35 12.41
CA ALA A 183 -2.43 0.14 11.44
C ALA A 183 -1.86 0.22 10.01
N VAL A 184 -1.29 -0.87 9.53
CA VAL A 184 -0.82 -1.00 8.15
C VAL A 184 -1.87 -1.70 7.31
N GLY A 185 -2.33 -1.01 6.26
CA GLY A 185 -3.45 -1.44 5.42
C GLY A 185 -4.82 -1.04 5.95
N ILE A 186 -5.79 -1.02 5.05
CA ILE A 186 -7.13 -0.47 5.29
C ILE A 186 -7.91 -1.29 6.33
N LYS A 187 -7.79 -2.62 6.35
CA LYS A 187 -8.51 -3.47 7.30
C LYS A 187 -8.08 -3.15 8.73
N THR A 188 -6.78 -3.14 8.96
CA THR A 188 -6.21 -2.81 10.26
C THR A 188 -6.54 -1.37 10.67
N ALA A 189 -6.51 -0.42 9.70
CA ALA A 189 -6.85 0.98 9.98
C ALA A 189 -8.33 1.16 10.34
N SER A 190 -9.25 0.54 9.61
CA SER A 190 -10.68 0.60 9.90
C SER A 190 -10.99 0.10 11.30
N TYR A 191 -10.39 -1.03 11.67
CA TYR A 191 -10.55 -1.61 12.99
C TYR A 191 -9.90 -0.73 14.07
N THR A 192 -8.66 -0.29 13.85
CA THR A 192 -7.90 0.52 14.83
C THR A 192 -8.59 1.84 15.15
N TYR A 193 -9.10 2.55 14.15
CA TYR A 193 -9.64 3.89 14.34
C TYR A 193 -11.15 3.92 14.55
N PHE A 194 -11.89 2.95 14.00
CA PHE A 194 -13.36 2.97 13.99
C PHE A 194 -14.01 1.68 14.47
N GLY A 195 -13.26 0.62 14.76
CA GLY A 195 -13.81 -0.66 15.26
C GLY A 195 -14.74 -1.36 14.27
N CYS A 196 -14.59 -1.14 12.96
CA CYS A 196 -15.45 -1.72 11.94
C CYS A 196 -14.64 -2.34 10.79
N GLU A 197 -15.30 -3.21 10.03
CA GLU A 197 -14.72 -3.77 8.79
C GLU A 197 -14.63 -2.70 7.69
N PRO A 198 -13.70 -2.82 6.71
CA PRO A 198 -13.56 -1.87 5.61
C PRO A 198 -14.82 -1.63 4.79
N LYS A 199 -15.67 -2.66 4.63
CA LYS A 199 -16.94 -2.59 3.91
C LYS A 199 -17.99 -1.71 4.62
N ASP A 200 -17.87 -1.59 5.94
CA ASP A 200 -18.85 -0.89 6.79
C ASP A 200 -18.44 0.56 7.09
N LEU A 201 -17.34 1.03 6.50
CA LEU A 201 -16.88 2.41 6.66
C LEU A 201 -17.92 3.42 6.16
N LYS A 202 -18.32 4.33 7.03
CA LYS A 202 -19.16 5.47 6.69
C LYS A 202 -18.37 6.51 5.89
N ILE A 203 -19.06 7.44 5.23
CA ILE A 203 -18.43 8.45 4.37
C ILE A 203 -17.41 9.30 5.15
N GLU A 204 -17.77 9.80 6.34
CA GLU A 204 -16.90 10.64 7.18
C GLU A 204 -15.70 9.86 7.74
N GLN A 205 -15.87 8.57 8.00
CA GLN A 205 -14.78 7.68 8.44
C GLN A 205 -13.80 7.41 7.30
N ALA A 206 -14.33 7.06 6.12
CA ALA A 206 -13.57 6.89 4.90
C ALA A 206 -12.79 8.17 4.53
N ALA A 207 -13.46 9.33 4.57
CA ALA A 207 -12.83 10.62 4.32
C ALA A 207 -11.70 10.94 5.32
N THR A 208 -11.82 10.49 6.58
CA THR A 208 -10.78 10.64 7.60
C THR A 208 -9.55 9.82 7.25
N LEU A 209 -9.70 8.53 6.93
CA LEU A 209 -8.59 7.65 6.54
C LEU A 209 -7.90 8.15 5.27
N ILE A 210 -8.65 8.53 4.24
CA ILE A 210 -8.07 9.10 3.02
C ILE A 210 -7.39 10.46 3.31
N GLY A 211 -7.91 11.22 4.24
CA GLY A 211 -7.24 12.43 4.73
C GLY A 211 -5.84 12.18 5.26
N MET A 212 -5.62 11.04 5.94
CA MET A 212 -4.30 10.63 6.42
C MET A 212 -3.32 10.30 5.29
N CYS A 213 -3.80 9.86 4.12
CA CYS A 213 -2.92 9.49 3.00
C CYS A 213 -2.00 10.63 2.54
N LYS A 214 -2.37 11.87 2.76
CA LYS A 214 -1.51 13.02 2.45
C LYS A 214 -0.28 13.12 3.36
N ASN A 215 -0.46 12.90 4.65
CA ASN A 215 0.60 12.89 5.67
C ASN A 215 0.04 12.27 6.96
N PRO A 216 0.27 10.97 7.20
CA PRO A 216 -0.33 10.28 8.33
C PRO A 216 0.11 10.85 9.69
N SER A 217 1.36 11.34 9.79
CA SER A 217 1.85 11.93 11.04
C SER A 217 1.17 13.26 11.38
N LEU A 218 0.86 14.08 10.37
CA LEU A 218 0.25 15.39 10.55
C LEU A 218 -1.26 15.32 10.76
N TYR A 219 -1.92 14.36 10.10
CA TYR A 219 -3.37 14.19 10.10
C TYR A 219 -3.82 12.99 10.91
N ASN A 220 -3.02 12.54 11.89
CA ASN A 220 -3.39 11.46 12.79
C ASN A 220 -4.56 11.88 13.68
N PRO A 221 -5.73 11.21 13.61
CA PRO A 221 -6.93 11.63 14.33
C PRO A 221 -6.82 11.46 15.85
N VAL A 222 -5.98 10.50 16.30
CA VAL A 222 -5.73 10.28 17.74
C VAL A 222 -4.86 11.39 18.35
N ARG A 223 -3.90 11.89 17.57
CA ARG A 223 -2.97 12.91 18.05
C ARG A 223 -3.44 14.34 17.80
N PHE A 224 -4.07 14.56 16.64
CA PHE A 224 -4.41 15.90 16.13
C PHE A 224 -5.84 15.92 15.59
N ASN A 225 -6.83 15.71 16.45
CA ASN A 225 -8.24 15.60 16.08
C ASN A 225 -8.71 16.75 15.17
N GLU A 226 -8.50 18.00 15.55
CA GLU A 226 -8.95 19.16 14.78
C GLU A 226 -8.27 19.28 13.40
N ARG A 227 -6.97 18.96 13.30
CA ARG A 227 -6.29 18.94 11.99
C ARG A 227 -6.80 17.81 11.10
N SER A 228 -7.05 16.67 11.69
CA SER A 228 -7.62 15.52 10.99
C SER A 228 -9.04 15.83 10.52
N ARG A 229 -9.87 16.46 11.36
CA ARG A 229 -11.21 16.95 10.99
C ARG A 229 -11.15 17.94 9.83
N GLY A 230 -10.26 18.93 9.88
CA GLY A 230 -10.08 19.88 8.77
C GLY A 230 -9.64 19.20 7.46
N ARG A 231 -8.78 18.17 7.56
CA ARG A 231 -8.37 17.38 6.39
C ARG A 231 -9.49 16.48 5.89
N ARG A 232 -10.26 15.82 6.77
CA ARG A 232 -11.50 15.09 6.43
C ARG A 232 -12.45 15.98 5.63
N ASN A 233 -12.71 17.18 6.10
CA ASN A 233 -13.59 18.14 5.43
C ASN A 233 -13.07 18.52 4.03
N THR A 234 -11.74 18.59 3.85
CA THR A 234 -11.14 18.77 2.52
C THR A 234 -11.44 17.57 1.60
N VAL A 235 -11.38 16.34 2.11
CA VAL A 235 -11.71 15.13 1.33
C VAL A 235 -13.19 15.13 0.96
N LEU A 236 -14.08 15.44 1.89
CA LEU A 236 -15.53 15.55 1.63
C LEU A 236 -15.82 16.60 0.53
N ASP A 237 -15.12 17.75 0.55
CA ASP A 237 -15.26 18.74 -0.52
C ASP A 237 -14.74 18.24 -1.89
N GLN A 238 -13.70 17.41 -1.93
CA GLN A 238 -13.27 16.75 -3.17
C GLN A 238 -14.30 15.72 -3.64
N MET A 239 -14.89 14.92 -2.74
CA MET A 239 -15.97 13.98 -3.09
C MET A 239 -17.17 14.70 -3.67
N ARG A 240 -17.58 15.84 -3.09
CA ARG A 240 -18.65 16.70 -3.64
C ARG A 240 -18.28 17.22 -5.02
N LYS A 241 -17.07 17.73 -5.24
CA LYS A 241 -16.61 18.23 -6.54
C LYS A 241 -16.54 17.13 -7.60
N ALA A 242 -16.28 15.91 -7.21
CA ALA A 242 -16.27 14.74 -8.08
C ALA A 242 -17.67 14.15 -8.31
N GLY A 243 -18.72 14.65 -7.62
CA GLY A 243 -20.11 14.21 -7.80
C GLY A 243 -20.47 12.94 -7.04
N TYR A 244 -19.65 12.51 -6.07
CA TYR A 244 -19.94 11.31 -5.26
C TYR A 244 -20.88 11.58 -4.08
N ILE A 245 -20.98 12.82 -3.63
CA ILE A 245 -21.92 13.28 -2.60
C ILE A 245 -22.53 14.62 -3.00
N THR A 246 -23.74 14.92 -2.51
CA THR A 246 -24.41 16.20 -2.75
C THR A 246 -23.81 17.33 -1.90
N ALA A 247 -24.21 18.57 -2.18
CA ALA A 247 -23.79 19.72 -1.37
C ALA A 247 -24.35 19.63 0.05
N GLU A 248 -25.62 19.26 0.20
CA GLU A 248 -26.32 19.10 1.46
C GLU A 248 -25.68 17.99 2.34
N GLU A 249 -25.35 16.84 1.73
CA GLU A 249 -24.64 15.76 2.40
C GLU A 249 -23.25 16.21 2.85
N CYS A 250 -22.51 16.92 1.98
CA CYS A 250 -21.19 17.43 2.32
C CYS A 250 -21.24 18.36 3.55
N ASP A 251 -22.15 19.32 3.54
CA ASP A 251 -22.33 20.28 4.63
C ASP A 251 -22.72 19.58 5.93
N SER A 252 -23.65 18.62 5.86
CA SER A 252 -24.05 17.81 7.00
C SER A 252 -22.86 17.03 7.60
N LEU A 253 -22.11 16.32 6.75
CA LEU A 253 -20.97 15.49 7.18
C LEU A 253 -19.79 16.33 7.73
N GLN A 254 -19.57 17.55 7.19
CA GLN A 254 -18.52 18.44 7.68
C GLN A 254 -18.79 18.96 9.10
N ASN A 255 -20.06 19.10 9.47
CA ASN A 255 -20.49 19.53 10.80
C ASN A 255 -20.35 18.43 11.86
N LEU A 256 -20.31 17.17 11.47
CA LEU A 256 -20.15 16.06 12.41
C LEU A 256 -18.82 16.16 13.17
N PRO A 257 -18.82 15.85 14.47
CA PRO A 257 -17.57 15.68 15.21
C PRO A 257 -16.75 14.52 14.62
N LEU A 258 -15.46 14.53 14.88
CA LEU A 258 -14.61 13.39 14.55
C LEU A 258 -14.58 12.44 15.75
N GLU A 259 -15.43 11.44 15.71
CA GLU A 259 -15.52 10.39 16.72
C GLU A 259 -14.67 9.19 16.34
N LEU A 260 -13.93 8.67 17.30
CA LEU A 260 -13.07 7.50 17.14
C LEU A 260 -13.50 6.41 18.11
N VAL A 261 -13.50 5.17 17.61
CA VAL A 261 -13.57 3.96 18.43
C VAL A 261 -12.15 3.36 18.39
N TYR A 262 -11.24 4.02 19.08
CA TYR A 262 -9.82 3.68 18.96
C TYR A 262 -9.47 2.41 19.73
N HIS A 263 -9.00 1.41 18.98
CA HIS A 263 -8.44 0.16 19.50
C HIS A 263 -6.97 0.06 19.08
N ARG A 264 -6.07 0.00 20.03
CA ARG A 264 -4.68 -0.28 19.73
C ARG A 264 -4.54 -1.76 19.38
N VAL A 265 -4.15 -2.04 18.14
CA VAL A 265 -3.84 -3.42 17.73
C VAL A 265 -2.45 -3.77 18.27
N ASP A 266 -2.41 -4.64 19.29
CA ASP A 266 -1.19 -5.23 19.81
C ASP A 266 -1.23 -6.75 19.54
N HIS A 267 -0.07 -7.34 19.18
CA HIS A 267 0.06 -8.80 19.00
C HIS A 267 -0.29 -9.60 20.26
N LYS A 268 -0.26 -8.95 21.41
CA LYS A 268 -0.59 -9.54 22.71
C LYS A 268 -2.08 -9.47 23.05
N GLU A 269 -2.87 -8.71 22.29
CA GLU A 269 -4.31 -8.59 22.46
C GLU A 269 -5.04 -9.56 21.53
N GLY A 270 -6.25 -9.95 21.92
CA GLY A 270 -7.12 -10.85 21.16
C GLY A 270 -7.35 -12.19 21.86
N LEU A 271 -8.21 -13.02 21.27
CA LEU A 271 -8.58 -14.32 21.80
C LEU A 271 -7.40 -15.31 21.73
N ALA A 272 -7.33 -16.18 22.73
CA ALA A 272 -6.38 -17.32 22.76
C ALA A 272 -4.91 -16.95 22.54
N THR A 273 -4.40 -15.89 23.16
CA THR A 273 -3.04 -15.36 22.99
C THR A 273 -1.96 -16.45 23.23
N TYR A 274 -2.10 -17.25 24.29
CA TYR A 274 -1.16 -18.34 24.60
C TYR A 274 -1.17 -19.43 23.53
N PHE A 275 -2.36 -19.79 23.05
CA PHE A 275 -2.48 -20.79 21.98
C PHE A 275 -1.83 -20.28 20.67
N ARG A 276 -2.02 -19.02 20.33
CA ARG A 276 -1.40 -18.43 19.15
C ARG A 276 0.13 -18.42 19.22
N GLU A 277 0.69 -18.04 20.37
CA GLU A 277 2.14 -18.06 20.58
C GLU A 277 2.70 -19.48 20.59
N TYR A 278 2.01 -20.42 21.20
CA TYR A 278 2.35 -21.84 21.14
C TYR A 278 2.37 -22.36 19.71
N LEU A 279 1.31 -22.12 18.96
CA LEU A 279 1.17 -22.53 17.55
C LEU A 279 2.27 -21.88 16.69
N ARG A 280 2.57 -20.60 16.90
CA ARG A 280 3.69 -19.93 16.25
C ARG A 280 5.02 -20.64 16.53
N GLY A 281 5.30 -20.93 17.79
CA GLY A 281 6.51 -21.64 18.20
C GLY A 281 6.65 -23.00 17.52
N VAL A 282 5.55 -23.75 17.43
CA VAL A 282 5.54 -25.07 16.76
C VAL A 282 5.78 -24.92 15.26
N MET A 283 5.08 -24.03 14.58
CA MET A 283 5.17 -23.88 13.12
C MET A 283 6.49 -23.27 12.65
N THR A 284 7.10 -22.39 13.45
CA THR A 284 8.39 -21.75 13.13
C THR A 284 9.58 -22.48 13.69
N ALA A 285 9.40 -23.62 14.35
CA ALA A 285 10.50 -24.39 14.93
C ALA A 285 11.54 -24.74 13.85
N PRO A 286 12.84 -24.47 14.10
CA PRO A 286 13.90 -24.87 13.17
C PRO A 286 14.10 -26.39 13.21
N LYS A 287 14.64 -26.94 12.11
CA LYS A 287 15.03 -28.35 12.10
C LYS A 287 16.00 -28.64 13.25
N PRO A 288 15.72 -29.65 14.10
CA PRO A 288 16.60 -30.00 15.18
C PRO A 288 17.98 -30.43 14.65
N VAL A 289 19.03 -29.77 15.14
CA VAL A 289 20.42 -30.10 14.81
C VAL A 289 21.15 -30.39 16.12
N ARG A 290 21.78 -31.55 16.21
CA ARG A 290 22.44 -32.04 17.45
C ARG A 290 23.42 -31.02 18.05
N SER A 291 24.13 -30.27 17.22
CA SER A 291 25.09 -29.25 17.67
C SER A 291 24.48 -28.11 18.50
N ASN A 292 23.16 -27.90 18.37
CA ASN A 292 22.43 -26.83 19.05
C ASN A 292 21.98 -27.25 20.47
N TYR A 293 22.14 -28.54 20.83
CA TYR A 293 21.71 -29.09 22.11
C TYR A 293 22.94 -29.49 22.96
N ARG A 294 22.96 -29.04 24.22
CA ARG A 294 23.99 -29.46 25.18
C ARG A 294 23.75 -30.89 25.62
N GLY A 295 24.78 -31.56 26.21
CA GLY A 295 24.69 -32.97 26.61
C GLY A 295 23.47 -33.32 27.48
N TRP A 296 23.08 -32.42 28.41
CA TRP A 296 21.93 -32.62 29.28
C TRP A 296 20.57 -32.38 28.55
N GLN A 297 20.58 -31.84 27.34
CA GLN A 297 19.40 -31.59 26.51
C GLN A 297 19.16 -32.69 25.45
N MET A 298 19.88 -33.80 25.53
CA MET A 298 19.79 -34.85 24.51
C MET A 298 18.39 -35.46 24.43
N GLN A 299 17.71 -35.63 25.56
CA GLN A 299 16.34 -36.11 25.55
C GLN A 299 15.41 -35.15 24.77
N LYS A 300 15.56 -33.87 25.03
CA LYS A 300 14.80 -32.83 24.27
C LYS A 300 15.14 -32.86 22.78
N PHE A 301 16.39 -33.10 22.41
CA PHE A 301 16.76 -33.25 21.00
C PHE A 301 16.04 -34.43 20.35
N TYR A 302 15.90 -35.56 21.04
CA TYR A 302 15.15 -36.71 20.50
C TYR A 302 13.65 -36.40 20.39
N GLU A 303 13.07 -35.77 21.41
CA GLU A 303 11.67 -35.35 21.40
C GLU A 303 11.39 -34.36 20.24
N ASP A 304 12.17 -33.30 20.11
CA ASP A 304 12.05 -32.31 19.03
C ASP A 304 12.27 -32.97 17.65
N SER A 305 13.14 -34.00 17.55
CA SER A 305 13.37 -34.74 16.30
C SER A 305 12.19 -35.60 15.92
N ILE A 306 11.56 -36.25 16.88
CA ILE A 306 10.33 -37.04 16.68
C ILE A 306 9.19 -36.12 16.28
N ASP A 307 9.01 -35.01 16.98
CA ASP A 307 8.01 -34.01 16.64
C ASP A 307 8.22 -33.43 15.25
N TRP A 308 9.47 -33.20 14.87
CA TRP A 308 9.81 -32.74 13.52
C TRP A 308 9.38 -33.73 12.44
N GLU A 309 9.56 -35.04 12.67
CA GLU A 309 9.21 -36.06 11.67
C GLU A 309 7.73 -36.39 11.67
N MET A 310 7.12 -36.50 12.83
CA MET A 310 5.77 -37.05 13.00
C MET A 310 4.68 -35.98 13.01
N ASN A 311 4.97 -34.76 13.48
CA ASN A 311 3.98 -33.71 13.55
C ASN A 311 4.05 -32.82 12.28
N PRO A 312 2.99 -32.81 11.45
CA PRO A 312 2.99 -32.04 10.20
C PRO A 312 3.09 -30.52 10.45
N LEU A 313 2.66 -30.03 11.61
CA LEU A 313 2.73 -28.61 11.96
C LEU A 313 4.10 -28.20 12.51
N TYR A 314 4.87 -29.11 13.11
CA TYR A 314 6.15 -28.80 13.70
C TYR A 314 7.19 -28.47 12.62
N GLY A 315 7.71 -27.23 12.66
CA GLY A 315 8.63 -26.74 11.64
C GLY A 315 8.01 -26.63 10.24
N TRP A 316 6.69 -26.46 10.16
CA TRP A 316 5.95 -26.40 8.89
C TRP A 316 6.55 -25.36 7.94
N CYS A 317 7.01 -24.26 8.44
CA CYS A 317 7.60 -23.17 7.69
C CYS A 317 8.88 -23.57 6.98
N GLU A 318 9.78 -24.23 7.68
CA GLU A 318 11.04 -24.69 7.11
C GLU A 318 10.80 -25.86 6.13
N LYS A 319 9.93 -26.81 6.50
CA LYS A 319 9.57 -27.94 5.64
C LYS A 319 9.01 -27.51 4.29
N ASN A 320 8.23 -26.45 4.27
CA ASN A 320 7.60 -25.95 3.05
C ASN A 320 8.45 -24.87 2.33
N LYS A 321 9.72 -24.68 2.74
CA LYS A 321 10.67 -23.71 2.18
C LYS A 321 10.11 -22.28 2.13
N LYS A 322 9.20 -21.98 3.03
CA LYS A 322 8.57 -20.68 3.10
C LYS A 322 9.27 -19.89 4.19
N LYS A 323 10.26 -19.07 3.82
CA LYS A 323 11.02 -18.23 4.76
C LYS A 323 10.12 -17.32 5.59
N ASP A 324 9.01 -16.93 5.02
CA ASP A 324 7.95 -16.19 5.68
C ASP A 324 6.77 -17.13 5.87
N CYS A 325 6.69 -17.73 7.03
CA CYS A 325 5.68 -18.68 7.41
C CYS A 325 4.29 -18.12 7.55
N LEU A 326 4.23 -16.86 7.36
CA LEU A 326 3.01 -16.13 7.43
C LEU A 326 2.45 -16.03 6.06
N LEU A 327 1.83 -17.07 5.74
CA LEU A 327 1.31 -17.28 4.49
C LEU A 327 -0.15 -17.24 4.51
N TYR A 328 -0.39 -16.44 3.68
CA TYR A 328 -0.72 -16.75 2.33
C TYR A 328 -1.59 -17.99 2.20
N THR A 329 -2.80 -17.78 2.39
CA THR A 329 -3.87 -18.63 1.93
C THR A 329 -4.91 -17.81 1.19
N SER A 330 -4.50 -16.66 0.64
CA SER A 330 -5.27 -16.05 -0.43
C SER A 330 -4.68 -16.58 -1.73
N PRO A 331 -5.39 -17.41 -2.50
CA PRO A 331 -5.00 -17.67 -3.86
C PRO A 331 -4.88 -16.33 -4.55
N SER A 332 -3.81 -16.15 -5.32
CA SER A 332 -3.75 -15.06 -6.29
C SER A 332 -5.06 -15.08 -7.08
N PRO A 333 -5.69 -13.94 -7.41
CA PRO A 333 -6.85 -13.92 -8.29
C PRO A 333 -6.64 -14.68 -9.60
N ARG A 334 -5.38 -15.06 -9.92
CA ARG A 334 -5.00 -15.86 -11.08
C ARG A 334 -4.95 -17.36 -10.83
N ASP A 335 -5.04 -17.79 -9.58
CA ASP A 335 -5.05 -19.21 -9.22
C ASP A 335 -6.49 -19.76 -9.06
N CYS A 336 -7.48 -18.91 -9.36
CA CYS A 336 -8.90 -19.26 -9.46
C CYS A 336 -9.29 -19.45 -10.95
#